data_d1e0542ebb9dd93a2f17ea3459729b93
#
_entry.id   d1e0542ebb9dd93a2f17ea3459729b93
#
_cell.length_a   1.000
_cell.length_b   1.000
_cell.length_c   1.000
_cell.angle_alpha   90.00
_cell.angle_beta   90.00
_cell.angle_gamma   90.00
#
_symmetry.space_group_name_H-M   'P 1'
#
loop_
_entity.id
_entity.type
_entity.pdbx_description
1 polymer ?
#
loop_
_entity_poly.entity_id
_entity_poly.type
_entity_poly.pdbx_seq_one_letter_code
_entity_poly.pdbx_strand_id
1 'polypeptide(L)'
;SDGLIDLSPCIGIFQEAAYFDGYSIDESIEFHIAIDKDKSFLYTDDVKNSSLEEKILFVTSLETKQNRYRNQVAVPFISDTEENAICERLATRLSKNEDVQSTCALYFSNKRNGDLLFTAFGMVDAVKDDVIYELKFVSELTHEHFLQCASYVVAMGKKKGILWNTRDNTLYEITVPNKSHFLDTVTNAITKGV
;
A
#
# COMPACT_ATOMS: atom_id res chain seq x y z
N SER A 1 4.76 22.16 -20.37
CA SER A 1 6.04 21.89 -19.66
C SER A 1 6.10 20.43 -19.34
N ASP A 2 7.00 19.72 -20.00
CA ASP A 2 7.29 18.32 -19.72
C ASP A 2 7.94 18.24 -18.34
N GLY A 3 7.10 18.27 -17.31
CA GLY A 3 7.58 18.10 -15.94
C GLY A 3 8.16 16.69 -15.76
N LEU A 4 9.28 16.59 -15.07
CA LEU A 4 9.85 15.31 -14.70
C LEU A 4 8.80 14.48 -13.93
N ILE A 5 8.69 13.20 -14.28
CA ILE A 5 7.79 12.27 -13.59
C ILE A 5 8.45 11.87 -12.27
N ASP A 6 7.72 12.03 -11.16
CA ASP A 6 8.16 11.53 -9.86
C ASP A 6 8.09 10.00 -9.83
N LEU A 7 9.23 9.34 -9.69
CA LEU A 7 9.33 7.88 -9.66
C LEU A 7 9.07 7.28 -8.27
N SER A 8 8.93 8.10 -7.24
CA SER A 8 8.74 7.60 -5.87
C SER A 8 7.59 6.60 -5.73
N PRO A 9 6.42 6.78 -6.37
CA PRO A 9 5.36 5.78 -6.32
C PRO A 9 5.76 4.41 -6.90
N CYS A 10 6.51 4.41 -8.01
CA CYS A 10 7.00 3.16 -8.61
C CYS A 10 8.04 2.47 -7.70
N ILE A 11 8.95 3.25 -7.14
CA ILE A 11 9.99 2.75 -6.24
C ILE A 11 9.37 2.16 -4.97
N GLY A 12 8.31 2.77 -4.46
CA GLY A 12 7.56 2.25 -3.32
C GLY A 12 7.03 0.84 -3.54
N ILE A 13 6.47 0.55 -4.71
CA ILE A 13 6.03 -0.80 -5.06
C ILE A 13 7.21 -1.71 -5.35
N PHE A 14 8.20 -1.21 -6.07
CA PHE A 14 9.40 -1.96 -6.44
C PHE A 14 10.14 -2.52 -5.22
N GLN A 15 10.27 -1.76 -4.14
CA GLN A 15 10.97 -2.21 -2.94
C GLN A 15 10.39 -3.51 -2.35
N GLU A 16 9.08 -3.65 -2.35
CA GLU A 16 8.41 -4.85 -1.86
C GLU A 16 8.66 -6.02 -2.80
N ALA A 17 8.50 -5.80 -4.10
CA ALA A 17 8.70 -6.82 -5.12
C ALA A 17 10.15 -7.32 -5.18
N ALA A 18 11.11 -6.44 -4.97
CA ALA A 18 12.53 -6.79 -5.00
C ALA A 18 13.01 -7.50 -3.73
N TYR A 19 12.43 -7.15 -2.58
CA TYR A 19 12.92 -7.62 -1.30
C TYR A 19 12.24 -8.90 -0.81
N PHE A 20 10.91 -8.97 -0.83
CA PHE A 20 10.16 -10.08 -0.24
C PHE A 20 10.01 -11.26 -1.19
N ASP A 21 10.41 -12.45 -0.74
CA ASP A 21 10.31 -13.69 -1.52
C ASP A 21 8.86 -14.05 -1.84
N GLY A 22 7.93 -13.76 -0.94
CA GLY A 22 6.50 -14.07 -1.07
C GLY A 22 5.69 -13.00 -1.82
N TYR A 23 6.29 -11.92 -2.29
CA TYR A 23 5.57 -10.86 -2.98
C TYR A 23 5.17 -11.27 -4.40
N SER A 24 3.93 -11.00 -4.77
CA SER A 24 3.41 -11.17 -6.12
C SER A 24 2.83 -9.88 -6.66
N ILE A 25 3.42 -9.34 -7.73
CA ILE A 25 2.89 -8.16 -8.41
C ILE A 25 1.53 -8.45 -9.06
N ASP A 26 1.29 -9.68 -9.50
CA ASP A 26 0.02 -10.07 -10.10
C ASP A 26 -1.11 -10.02 -9.07
N GLU A 27 -0.86 -10.41 -7.82
CA GLU A 27 -1.82 -10.25 -6.72
C GLU A 27 -2.16 -8.78 -6.44
N SER A 28 -1.17 -7.89 -6.50
CA SER A 28 -1.40 -6.44 -6.39
C SER A 28 -2.28 -5.92 -7.50
N ILE A 29 -2.02 -6.33 -8.74
CA ILE A 29 -2.84 -5.94 -9.90
C ILE A 29 -4.28 -6.42 -9.72
N GLU A 30 -4.46 -7.68 -9.38
CA GLU A 30 -5.78 -8.28 -9.18
C GLU A 30 -6.56 -7.61 -8.07
N PHE A 31 -5.88 -7.24 -6.97
CA PHE A 31 -6.49 -6.50 -5.86
C PHE A 31 -7.03 -5.14 -6.32
N HIS A 32 -6.23 -4.37 -7.05
CA HIS A 32 -6.63 -3.04 -7.55
C HIS A 32 -7.79 -3.12 -8.56
N ILE A 33 -7.77 -4.13 -9.42
CA ILE A 33 -8.85 -4.37 -10.38
C ILE A 33 -10.13 -4.82 -9.68
N ALA A 34 -10.03 -5.62 -8.63
CA ALA A 34 -11.18 -6.04 -7.84
C ALA A 34 -11.88 -4.87 -7.15
N ILE A 35 -11.11 -3.86 -6.73
CA ILE A 35 -11.65 -2.62 -6.13
C ILE A 35 -12.26 -1.72 -7.19
N ASP A 36 -11.62 -1.57 -8.33
CA ASP A 36 -12.06 -0.72 -9.45
C ASP A 36 -12.25 -1.56 -10.71
N LYS A 37 -13.40 -2.24 -10.78
CA LYS A 37 -13.74 -3.15 -11.87
C LYS A 37 -13.82 -2.47 -13.24
N ASP A 38 -14.06 -1.17 -13.26
CA ASP A 38 -14.07 -0.39 -14.49
C ASP A 38 -12.71 -0.35 -15.18
N LYS A 39 -11.65 -0.70 -14.45
CA LYS A 39 -10.28 -0.80 -14.98
C LYS A 39 -9.88 -2.20 -15.44
N SER A 40 -10.75 -3.21 -15.27
CA SER A 40 -10.42 -4.60 -15.60
C SER A 40 -10.02 -4.82 -17.07
N PHE A 41 -10.59 -4.04 -17.99
CA PHE A 41 -10.25 -4.11 -19.41
C PHE A 41 -8.81 -3.73 -19.73
N LEU A 42 -8.13 -3.02 -18.84
CA LEU A 42 -6.73 -2.63 -19.00
C LEU A 42 -5.77 -3.80 -18.73
N TYR A 43 -6.22 -4.84 -18.00
CA TYR A 43 -5.40 -6.00 -17.65
C TYR A 43 -5.41 -7.03 -18.78
N THR A 44 -4.78 -6.67 -19.89
CA THR A 44 -4.69 -7.49 -21.11
C THR A 44 -3.61 -8.56 -21.01
N ASP A 45 -3.59 -9.50 -21.95
CA ASP A 45 -2.55 -10.51 -22.05
C ASP A 45 -1.16 -9.89 -22.21
N ASP A 46 -1.03 -8.76 -22.90
CA ASP A 46 0.23 -8.03 -23.02
C ASP A 46 0.77 -7.59 -21.66
N VAL A 47 -0.09 -7.06 -20.79
CA VAL A 47 0.28 -6.70 -19.42
C VAL A 47 0.64 -7.94 -18.61
N LYS A 48 -0.16 -9.00 -18.71
CA LYS A 48 0.09 -10.27 -17.98
C LYS A 48 1.43 -10.91 -18.31
N ASN A 49 1.90 -10.73 -19.54
CA ASN A 49 3.15 -11.30 -20.06
C ASN A 49 4.32 -10.31 -20.04
N SER A 50 4.12 -9.10 -19.53
CA SER A 50 5.15 -8.07 -19.44
C SER A 50 6.13 -8.33 -18.30
N SER A 51 7.24 -7.55 -18.26
CA SER A 51 8.25 -7.65 -17.21
C SER A 51 7.71 -7.21 -15.84
N LEU A 52 8.43 -7.56 -14.77
CA LEU A 52 8.10 -7.11 -13.42
C LEU A 52 8.00 -5.58 -13.34
N GLU A 53 8.99 -4.87 -13.88
CA GLU A 53 9.00 -3.41 -13.83
C GLU A 53 7.85 -2.79 -14.61
N GLU A 54 7.51 -3.33 -15.77
CA GLU A 54 6.35 -2.89 -16.54
C GLU A 54 5.04 -3.12 -15.78
N LYS A 55 4.89 -4.25 -15.08
CA LYS A 55 3.75 -4.52 -14.21
C LYS A 55 3.70 -3.55 -13.02
N ILE A 56 4.83 -3.18 -12.45
CA ILE A 56 4.91 -2.17 -11.40
C ILE A 56 4.42 -0.82 -11.92
N LEU A 57 4.84 -0.42 -13.11
CA LEU A 57 4.34 0.82 -13.74
C LEU A 57 2.82 0.75 -13.98
N PHE A 58 2.32 -0.41 -14.33
CA PHE A 58 0.88 -0.63 -14.49
C PHE A 58 0.13 -0.42 -13.17
N VAL A 59 0.56 -1.07 -12.09
CA VAL A 59 -0.04 -0.88 -10.76
C VAL A 59 0.05 0.57 -10.31
N THR A 60 1.21 1.20 -10.51
CA THR A 60 1.41 2.61 -10.18
C THR A 60 0.40 3.50 -10.90
N SER A 61 0.12 3.21 -12.18
CA SER A 61 -0.88 3.96 -12.93
C SER A 61 -2.29 3.81 -12.37
N LEU A 62 -2.63 2.62 -11.87
CA LEU A 62 -3.92 2.36 -11.23
C LEU A 62 -4.04 3.11 -9.89
N GLU A 63 -3.03 3.00 -9.03
CA GLU A 63 -3.02 3.63 -7.71
C GLU A 63 -3.05 5.16 -7.79
N THR A 64 -2.25 5.73 -8.65
CA THR A 64 -2.12 7.19 -8.80
C THR A 64 -3.16 7.80 -9.74
N LYS A 65 -3.89 6.95 -10.49
CA LYS A 65 -4.81 7.37 -11.58
C LYS A 65 -4.11 8.21 -12.64
N GLN A 66 -2.82 7.92 -12.89
CA GLN A 66 -2.00 8.67 -13.84
C GLN A 66 -1.42 7.73 -14.90
N ASN A 67 -1.98 7.77 -16.10
CA ASN A 67 -1.54 6.92 -17.21
C ASN A 67 -0.10 7.16 -17.66
N ARG A 68 0.48 8.31 -17.31
CA ARG A 68 1.87 8.64 -17.68
C ARG A 68 2.89 7.63 -17.17
N TYR A 69 2.60 6.95 -16.06
CA TYR A 69 3.49 5.89 -15.54
C TYR A 69 3.59 4.71 -16.52
N ARG A 70 2.49 4.34 -17.16
CA ARG A 70 2.49 3.29 -18.19
C ARG A 70 3.10 3.75 -19.52
N ASN A 71 2.84 5.00 -19.90
CA ASN A 71 3.07 5.47 -21.25
C ASN A 71 4.40 6.18 -21.44
N GLN A 72 4.98 6.73 -20.38
CA GLN A 72 6.13 7.64 -20.47
C GLN A 72 7.35 7.21 -19.66
N VAL A 73 7.21 6.30 -18.72
CA VAL A 73 8.33 5.82 -17.91
C VAL A 73 8.97 4.62 -18.58
N ALA A 74 10.28 4.71 -18.82
CA ALA A 74 11.04 3.61 -19.40
C ALA A 74 11.53 2.65 -18.31
N VAL A 75 11.73 1.39 -18.69
CA VAL A 75 12.35 0.39 -17.84
C VAL A 75 13.80 0.11 -18.31
N PRO A 76 14.75 -0.13 -17.42
CA PRO A 76 14.65 -0.09 -15.95
C PRO A 76 14.52 1.35 -15.42
N PHE A 77 13.68 1.56 -14.42
CA PHE A 77 13.52 2.87 -13.78
C PHE A 77 14.31 3.02 -12.48
N ILE A 78 15.01 1.98 -12.06
CA ILE A 78 15.87 1.96 -10.87
C ILE A 78 17.18 1.26 -11.20
N SER A 79 18.28 1.77 -10.66
CA SER A 79 19.62 1.15 -10.84
C SER A 79 19.85 0.02 -9.83
N ASP A 80 20.77 -0.88 -10.13
CA ASP A 80 21.17 -1.97 -9.22
C ASP A 80 21.69 -1.42 -7.89
N THR A 81 22.40 -0.31 -7.91
CA THR A 81 22.91 0.36 -6.69
C THR A 81 21.75 0.85 -5.80
N GLU A 82 20.73 1.46 -6.40
CA GLU A 82 19.54 1.92 -5.68
C GLU A 82 18.73 0.75 -5.13
N GLU A 83 18.55 -0.31 -5.92
CA GLU A 83 17.89 -1.53 -5.48
C GLU A 83 18.58 -2.16 -4.28
N ASN A 84 19.91 -2.31 -4.34
CA ASN A 84 20.70 -2.85 -3.24
C ASN A 84 20.58 -1.99 -1.97
N ALA A 85 20.63 -0.68 -2.09
CA ALA A 85 20.47 0.23 -0.96
C ALA A 85 19.09 0.10 -0.29
N ILE A 86 18.04 -0.04 -1.09
CA ILE A 86 16.67 -0.25 -0.60
C ILE A 86 16.56 -1.59 0.14
N CYS A 87 17.07 -2.66 -0.45
CA CYS A 87 17.04 -4.00 0.17
C CYS A 87 17.84 -4.04 1.47
N GLU A 88 19.01 -3.42 1.53
CA GLU A 88 19.80 -3.29 2.74
C GLU A 88 19.05 -2.56 3.86
N ARG A 89 18.32 -1.50 3.50
CA ARG A 89 17.49 -0.77 4.46
C ARG A 89 16.37 -1.61 5.02
N LEU A 90 15.62 -2.31 4.16
CA LEU A 90 14.55 -3.21 4.61
C LEU A 90 15.09 -4.33 5.50
N ALA A 91 16.26 -4.88 5.17
CA ALA A 91 16.90 -5.95 5.92
C ALA A 91 17.26 -5.56 7.36
N THR A 92 17.31 -4.28 7.70
CA THR A 92 17.58 -3.83 9.07
C THR A 92 16.45 -4.19 10.03
N ARG A 93 15.21 -4.44 9.53
CA ARG A 93 14.04 -4.69 10.37
C ARG A 93 13.19 -5.88 9.94
N LEU A 94 13.22 -6.24 8.68
CA LEU A 94 12.36 -7.27 8.09
C LEU A 94 13.22 -8.35 7.42
N SER A 95 12.77 -9.60 7.50
CA SER A 95 13.36 -10.68 6.72
C SER A 95 12.67 -10.77 5.34
N LYS A 96 13.30 -11.49 4.42
CA LYS A 96 12.71 -11.74 3.10
C LYS A 96 11.46 -12.63 3.14
N ASN A 97 11.26 -13.37 4.22
CA ASN A 97 10.21 -14.38 4.39
C ASN A 97 9.02 -13.90 5.20
N GLU A 98 8.88 -12.60 5.43
CA GLU A 98 7.73 -12.08 6.18
C GLU A 98 6.42 -12.37 5.44
N ASP A 99 5.31 -12.39 6.20
CA ASP A 99 3.97 -12.43 5.62
C ASP A 99 3.68 -11.10 4.95
N VAL A 100 3.43 -11.13 3.65
CA VAL A 100 3.22 -9.92 2.84
C VAL A 100 1.88 -9.95 2.11
N GLN A 101 1.43 -8.78 1.66
CA GLN A 101 0.20 -8.63 0.88
C GLN A 101 -1.04 -9.26 1.52
N SER A 102 -1.14 -9.20 2.85
CA SER A 102 -2.31 -9.68 3.57
C SER A 102 -3.49 -8.73 3.34
N THR A 103 -4.59 -9.27 2.84
CA THR A 103 -5.82 -8.49 2.64
C THR A 103 -6.59 -8.36 3.93
N CYS A 104 -7.23 -7.22 4.12
CA CYS A 104 -8.08 -6.96 5.27
C CYS A 104 -9.29 -6.11 4.89
N ALA A 105 -10.28 -6.08 5.76
CA ALA A 105 -11.48 -5.28 5.59
C ALA A 105 -11.86 -4.59 6.91
N LEU A 106 -12.34 -3.36 6.79
CA LEU A 106 -13.00 -2.63 7.87
C LEU A 106 -14.46 -2.44 7.53
N TYR A 107 -15.31 -2.75 8.49
CA TYR A 107 -16.76 -2.61 8.38
C TYR A 107 -17.20 -1.39 9.19
N PHE A 108 -17.79 -0.42 8.51
CA PHE A 108 -18.30 0.79 9.12
C PHE A 108 -19.83 0.70 9.22
N SER A 109 -20.32 0.73 10.46
CA SER A 109 -21.74 0.55 10.75
C SER A 109 -22.33 1.79 11.42
N ASN A 110 -23.64 1.97 11.22
CA ASN A 110 -24.40 2.99 11.91
C ASN A 110 -24.52 2.61 13.40
N LYS A 111 -24.12 3.51 14.29
CA LYS A 111 -24.14 3.28 15.74
C LYS A 111 -25.54 3.08 16.31
N ARG A 112 -26.56 3.68 15.69
CA ARG A 112 -27.93 3.68 16.22
C ARG A 112 -28.66 2.37 15.99
N ASN A 113 -28.46 1.75 14.81
CA ASN A 113 -29.19 0.55 14.40
C ASN A 113 -28.30 -0.63 14.02
N GLY A 114 -26.97 -0.45 13.97
CA GLY A 114 -26.02 -1.49 13.60
C GLY A 114 -25.95 -1.83 12.10
N ASP A 115 -26.69 -1.10 11.26
CA ASP A 115 -26.67 -1.34 9.81
C ASP A 115 -25.29 -1.04 9.23
N LEU A 116 -24.84 -1.89 8.32
CA LEU A 116 -23.60 -1.71 7.59
C LEU A 116 -23.72 -0.52 6.64
N LEU A 117 -22.88 0.50 6.82
CA LEU A 117 -22.83 1.69 5.97
C LEU A 117 -21.96 1.45 4.75
N PHE A 118 -20.72 0.98 4.97
CA PHE A 118 -19.80 0.63 3.91
C PHE A 118 -18.65 -0.25 4.45
N THR A 119 -17.94 -0.90 3.52
CA THR A 119 -16.77 -1.70 3.79
C THR A 119 -15.56 -1.11 3.07
N ALA A 120 -14.46 -0.94 3.78
CA ALA A 120 -13.18 -0.56 3.20
C ALA A 120 -12.26 -1.77 3.14
N PHE A 121 -11.62 -1.98 1.98
CA PHE A 121 -10.66 -3.06 1.76
C PHE A 121 -9.25 -2.50 1.68
N GLY A 122 -8.29 -3.27 2.17
CA GLY A 122 -6.89 -2.92 2.11
C GLY A 122 -5.98 -4.13 1.94
N MET A 123 -4.75 -3.86 1.60
CA MET A 123 -3.68 -4.85 1.52
C MET A 123 -2.50 -4.34 2.34
N VAL A 124 -2.13 -5.09 3.38
CA VAL A 124 -1.04 -4.74 4.29
C VAL A 124 0.29 -5.16 3.67
N ASP A 125 1.30 -4.31 3.76
CA ASP A 125 2.60 -4.57 3.13
C ASP A 125 3.31 -5.77 3.77
N ALA A 126 3.48 -5.77 5.09
CA ALA A 126 4.09 -6.89 5.79
C ALA A 126 3.56 -7.02 7.22
N VAL A 127 3.58 -8.24 7.75
CA VAL A 127 3.26 -8.55 9.15
C VAL A 127 4.40 -9.36 9.75
N LYS A 128 4.90 -8.92 10.90
CA LYS A 128 5.95 -9.59 11.66
C LYS A 128 5.68 -9.47 13.15
N ASP A 129 5.71 -10.60 13.88
CA ASP A 129 5.57 -10.63 15.34
C ASP A 129 4.38 -9.83 15.89
N ASP A 130 3.19 -10.01 15.28
CA ASP A 130 1.96 -9.30 15.61
C ASP A 130 2.01 -7.78 15.37
N VAL A 131 2.92 -7.33 14.53
CA VAL A 131 3.12 -5.93 14.16
C VAL A 131 2.91 -5.76 12.66
N ILE A 132 2.11 -4.75 12.29
CA ILE A 132 1.94 -4.35 10.89
C ILE A 132 3.07 -3.42 10.49
N TYR A 133 3.65 -3.67 9.32
CA TYR A 133 4.60 -2.77 8.69
C TYR A 133 3.96 -2.19 7.42
N GLU A 134 3.74 -0.88 7.42
CA GLU A 134 3.36 -0.12 6.24
C GLU A 134 4.59 0.61 5.70
N LEU A 135 4.96 0.29 4.48
CA LEU A 135 6.14 0.83 3.81
C LEU A 135 5.71 1.94 2.86
N LYS A 136 6.36 3.09 2.98
CA LYS A 136 6.16 4.22 2.08
C LYS A 136 7.51 4.65 1.51
N PHE A 137 7.48 5.19 0.31
CA PHE A 137 8.64 5.83 -0.32
C PHE A 137 8.20 7.18 -0.85
N VAL A 138 8.19 8.18 0.04
CA VAL A 138 7.62 9.50 -0.21
C VAL A 138 8.52 10.60 0.34
N SER A 139 8.37 11.81 -0.19
CA SER A 139 9.08 12.99 0.32
C SER A 139 8.67 13.33 1.75
N GLU A 140 7.39 13.13 2.07
CA GLU A 140 6.82 13.43 3.39
C GLU A 140 5.63 12.51 3.66
N LEU A 141 5.54 11.99 4.89
CA LEU A 141 4.36 11.24 5.34
C LEU A 141 3.20 12.20 5.60
N THR A 142 1.99 11.77 5.21
CA THR A 142 0.76 12.55 5.36
C THR A 142 -0.17 11.95 6.40
N HIS A 143 -1.21 12.69 6.79
CA HIS A 143 -2.24 12.18 7.69
C HIS A 143 -2.91 10.91 7.17
N GLU A 144 -3.12 10.81 5.86
CA GLU A 144 -3.70 9.63 5.23
C GLU A 144 -2.84 8.39 5.43
N HIS A 145 -1.52 8.52 5.40
CA HIS A 145 -0.60 7.42 5.66
C HIS A 145 -0.74 6.90 7.09
N PHE A 146 -0.80 7.80 8.08
CA PHE A 146 -1.01 7.44 9.49
C PHE A 146 -2.37 6.78 9.70
N LEU A 147 -3.42 7.35 9.10
CA LEU A 147 -4.78 6.82 9.19
C LEU A 147 -4.88 5.43 8.55
N GLN A 148 -4.24 5.21 7.42
CA GLN A 148 -4.19 3.91 6.75
C GLN A 148 -3.53 2.86 7.64
N CYS A 149 -2.38 3.17 8.23
CA CYS A 149 -1.68 2.24 9.12
C CYS A 149 -2.52 1.92 10.37
N ALA A 150 -3.11 2.92 11.00
CA ALA A 150 -4.01 2.73 12.13
C ALA A 150 -5.23 1.87 11.76
N SER A 151 -5.80 2.09 10.59
CA SER A 151 -6.92 1.29 10.07
C SER A 151 -6.54 -0.18 9.90
N TYR A 152 -5.35 -0.45 9.40
CA TYR A 152 -4.86 -1.82 9.25
C TYR A 152 -4.60 -2.51 10.61
N VAL A 153 -4.09 -1.78 11.59
CA VAL A 153 -3.93 -2.29 12.96
C VAL A 153 -5.27 -2.77 13.50
N VAL A 154 -6.32 -1.98 13.32
CA VAL A 154 -7.69 -2.33 13.76
C VAL A 154 -8.24 -3.50 12.95
N ALA A 155 -8.16 -3.44 11.62
CA ALA A 155 -8.71 -4.45 10.72
C ALA A 155 -8.10 -5.83 10.94
N MET A 156 -6.80 -5.88 11.16
CA MET A 156 -6.05 -7.13 11.35
C MET A 156 -6.02 -7.59 12.82
N GLY A 157 -6.55 -6.79 13.74
CA GLY A 157 -6.52 -7.11 15.17
C GLY A 157 -5.11 -7.21 15.75
N LYS A 158 -4.17 -6.42 15.21
CA LYS A 158 -2.77 -6.47 15.62
C LYS A 158 -2.48 -5.56 16.80
N LYS A 159 -1.35 -5.78 17.45
CA LYS A 159 -0.91 -5.04 18.63
C LYS A 159 -0.59 -3.59 18.30
N LYS A 160 0.14 -3.38 17.19
CA LYS A 160 0.59 -2.07 16.74
C LYS A 160 0.96 -2.10 15.27
N GLY A 161 1.22 -0.92 14.72
CA GLY A 161 1.77 -0.75 13.38
C GLY A 161 3.06 0.07 13.41
N ILE A 162 3.92 -0.19 12.45
CA ILE A 162 5.08 0.62 12.12
C ILE A 162 4.84 1.23 10.75
N LEU A 163 4.76 2.55 10.70
CA LEU A 163 4.75 3.30 9.45
C LEU A 163 6.18 3.72 9.15
N TRP A 164 6.73 3.18 8.08
CA TRP A 164 8.14 3.34 7.73
C TRP A 164 8.28 4.01 6.37
N ASN A 165 8.77 5.26 6.37
CA ASN A 165 9.17 5.91 5.14
C ASN A 165 10.62 5.50 4.83
N THR A 166 10.78 4.57 3.90
CA THR A 166 12.09 4.03 3.54
C THR A 166 12.93 4.98 2.70
N ARG A 167 12.35 6.06 2.20
CA ARG A 167 13.09 7.08 1.45
C ARG A 167 14.03 7.88 2.34
N ASP A 168 13.55 8.32 3.51
CA ASP A 168 14.33 9.10 4.49
C ASP A 168 14.63 8.33 5.78
N ASN A 169 14.17 7.08 5.87
CA ASN A 169 14.32 6.18 7.01
C ASN A 169 13.67 6.69 8.30
N THR A 170 12.57 7.40 8.20
CA THR A 170 11.74 7.75 9.36
C THR A 170 10.73 6.65 9.66
N LEU A 171 10.57 6.35 10.96
CA LEU A 171 9.64 5.34 11.44
C LEU A 171 8.76 5.94 12.53
N TYR A 172 7.48 5.55 12.49
CA TYR A 172 6.51 5.88 13.52
C TYR A 172 5.82 4.63 14.02
N GLU A 173 5.76 4.48 15.33
CA GLU A 173 4.99 3.43 15.99
C GLU A 173 3.56 3.92 16.19
N ILE A 174 2.59 3.14 15.73
CA ILE A 174 1.17 3.49 15.77
C ILE A 174 0.44 2.46 16.62
N THR A 175 -0.23 2.94 17.66
CA THR A 175 -1.11 2.14 18.51
C THR A 175 -2.53 2.71 18.48
N VAL A 176 -3.52 1.83 18.60
CA VAL A 176 -4.93 2.21 18.66
C VAL A 176 -5.52 1.66 19.96
N PRO A 177 -5.45 2.43 21.06
CA PRO A 177 -5.86 1.96 22.39
C PRO A 177 -7.35 1.63 22.48
N ASN A 178 -8.18 2.38 21.77
CA ASN A 178 -9.63 2.18 21.75
C ASN A 178 -10.11 2.04 20.31
N LYS A 179 -10.22 0.80 19.85
CA LYS A 179 -10.62 0.47 18.47
C LYS A 179 -12.03 0.93 18.14
N SER A 180 -12.98 0.80 19.07
CA SER A 180 -14.35 1.26 18.85
C SER A 180 -14.42 2.77 18.66
N HIS A 181 -13.71 3.53 19.49
CA HIS A 181 -13.64 4.99 19.37
C HIS A 181 -13.00 5.41 18.05
N PHE A 182 -11.93 4.73 17.65
CA PHE A 182 -11.27 4.98 16.36
C PHE A 182 -12.24 4.79 15.18
N LEU A 183 -12.94 3.65 15.13
CA LEU A 183 -13.93 3.36 14.07
C LEU A 183 -15.05 4.39 14.05
N ASP A 184 -15.54 4.78 15.20
CA ASP A 184 -16.58 5.79 15.33
C ASP A 184 -16.12 7.16 14.82
N THR A 185 -14.92 7.56 15.17
CA THR A 185 -14.32 8.83 14.73
C THR A 185 -14.15 8.85 13.21
N VAL A 186 -13.64 7.76 12.63
CA VAL A 186 -13.46 7.65 11.18
C VAL A 186 -14.82 7.64 10.47
N THR A 187 -15.79 6.89 10.99
CA THR A 187 -17.15 6.84 10.43
C THR A 187 -17.77 8.23 10.41
N ASN A 188 -17.72 8.96 11.52
CA ASN A 188 -18.25 10.32 11.60
C ASN A 188 -17.57 11.29 10.64
N ALA A 189 -16.26 11.18 10.48
CA ALA A 189 -15.49 12.01 9.55
C ALA A 189 -15.89 11.77 8.10
N ILE A 190 -16.11 10.51 7.71
CA ILE A 190 -16.48 10.12 6.34
C ILE A 190 -17.94 10.42 6.04
N THR A 191 -18.84 10.12 6.96
CA THR A 191 -20.29 10.30 6.79
C THR A 191 -20.77 11.69 7.20
N LYS A 192 -19.89 12.55 7.69
CA LYS A 192 -20.20 13.89 8.21
C LYS A 192 -21.29 13.89 9.29
N GLY A 193 -21.26 12.87 10.14
CA GLY A 193 -22.18 12.75 11.28
C GLY A 193 -23.58 12.21 10.94
N VAL A 194 -23.74 11.61 9.80
CA VAL A 194 -25.00 10.93 9.45
C VAL A 194 -25.23 9.70 10.31
#